data_3f1d589b27da47ee271d4cbbbe6465b0
#
_entry.id   3f1d589b27da47ee271d4cbbbe6465b0
#
_cell.length_a   1.000
_cell.length_b   1.000
_cell.length_c   1.000
_cell.angle_alpha   90.00
_cell.angle_beta   90.00
_cell.angle_gamma   90.00
#
_symmetry.space_group_name_H-M   'P 1'
#
loop_
_entity.id
_entity.type
_entity.pdbx_description
1 polymer ?
#
loop_
_entity_poly.entity_id
_entity_poly.type
_entity_poly.pdbx_seq_one_letter_code
_entity_poly.pdbx_strand_id
1 'polypeptide(L)'
;LEIVEYFGGRMRCVFDMGNFVLDGYDPMAAYKLLSDYIEYFHIKDAFYAGEIVPAGKGEAKIKEILDDYKVNGGKDTFITLEPHLQTFSGLNVLVGKSFDNPYKYEDQKAAFTDAVEKLKDLL
;
A
#
# COMPACT_ATOMS: atom_id res chain seq x y z
N LEU A 1 2.35 -16.95 -5.13
CA LEU A 1 1.59 -18.10 -4.63
C LEU A 1 2.47 -19.36 -4.58
N GLU A 2 3.06 -19.82 -5.68
CA GLU A 2 3.87 -21.05 -5.77
C GLU A 2 4.94 -21.19 -4.66
N ILE A 3 5.60 -20.07 -4.29
CA ILE A 3 6.62 -20.08 -3.24
C ILE A 3 6.01 -20.42 -1.87
N VAL A 4 4.93 -19.77 -1.48
CA VAL A 4 4.30 -20.00 -0.17
C VAL A 4 3.68 -21.38 -0.09
N GLU A 5 3.12 -21.88 -1.19
CA GLU A 5 2.58 -23.24 -1.29
C GLU A 5 3.68 -24.31 -1.20
N TYR A 6 4.81 -24.10 -1.88
CA TYR A 6 5.96 -24.99 -1.79
C TYR A 6 6.46 -25.21 -0.36
N PHE A 7 6.46 -24.14 0.44
CA PHE A 7 6.86 -24.22 1.86
C PHE A 7 5.74 -24.71 2.80
N GLY A 8 4.56 -25.03 2.27
CA GLY A 8 3.47 -25.64 3.05
C GLY A 8 3.03 -24.83 4.27
N GLY A 9 2.92 -23.52 4.13
CA GLY A 9 2.50 -22.60 5.19
C GLY A 9 3.60 -22.22 6.20
N ARG A 10 4.81 -22.75 6.08
CA ARG A 10 5.97 -22.33 6.90
C ARG A 10 6.50 -20.96 6.51
N MET A 11 6.24 -20.53 5.28
CA MET A 11 6.51 -19.19 4.78
C MET A 11 5.19 -18.42 4.70
N ARG A 12 5.21 -17.23 5.23
CA ARG A 12 4.09 -16.27 5.18
C ARG A 12 4.51 -15.05 4.37
N CYS A 13 3.56 -14.24 3.96
CA CYS A 13 3.86 -13.04 3.20
C CYS A 13 3.40 -11.77 3.91
N VAL A 14 4.13 -10.71 3.65
CA VAL A 14 3.66 -9.34 3.87
C VAL A 14 2.86 -8.94 2.65
N PHE A 15 1.67 -8.43 2.83
CA PHE A 15 0.84 -7.98 1.72
C PHE A 15 0.86 -6.46 1.61
N ASP A 16 1.44 -5.96 0.52
CA ASP A 16 1.51 -4.53 0.19
C ASP A 16 0.65 -4.26 -1.03
N MET A 17 -0.53 -3.67 -0.81
CA MET A 17 -1.51 -3.41 -1.87
C MET A 17 -0.96 -2.46 -2.94
N GLY A 18 -0.19 -1.44 -2.53
CA GLY A 18 0.36 -0.43 -3.43
C GLY A 18 1.38 -1.00 -4.41
N ASN A 19 2.16 -2.01 -3.99
CA ASN A 19 3.11 -2.65 -4.89
C ASN A 19 2.40 -3.39 -6.03
N PHE A 20 1.26 -4.04 -5.79
CA PHE A 20 0.48 -4.66 -6.86
C PHE A 20 -0.02 -3.63 -7.87
N VAL A 21 -0.49 -2.46 -7.40
CA VAL A 21 -0.89 -1.36 -8.29
C VAL A 21 0.29 -0.86 -9.13
N LEU A 22 1.45 -0.62 -8.51
CA LEU A 22 2.65 -0.15 -9.19
C LEU A 22 3.15 -1.14 -10.26
N ASP A 23 2.96 -2.43 -10.02
CA ASP A 23 3.30 -3.51 -10.96
C ASP A 23 2.18 -3.81 -11.98
N GLY A 24 1.07 -3.06 -11.95
CA GLY A 24 -0.04 -3.18 -12.90
C GLY A 24 -1.02 -4.32 -12.61
N TYR A 25 -1.02 -4.88 -11.39
CA TYR A 25 -1.91 -5.96 -10.98
C TYR A 25 -3.08 -5.45 -10.14
N ASP A 26 -4.24 -6.11 -10.23
CA ASP A 26 -5.37 -5.84 -9.34
C ASP A 26 -5.06 -6.33 -7.92
N PRO A 27 -4.96 -5.42 -6.92
CA PRO A 27 -4.63 -5.79 -5.55
C PRO A 27 -5.68 -6.68 -4.89
N MET A 28 -6.97 -6.55 -5.25
CA MET A 28 -8.04 -7.41 -4.73
C MET A 28 -7.92 -8.84 -5.27
N ALA A 29 -7.57 -9.02 -6.54
CA ALA A 29 -7.34 -10.34 -7.12
C ALA A 29 -6.12 -11.01 -6.47
N ALA A 30 -5.04 -10.27 -6.26
CA ALA A 30 -3.85 -10.77 -5.56
C ALA A 30 -4.15 -11.13 -4.10
N TYR A 31 -4.93 -10.29 -3.40
CA TYR A 31 -5.38 -10.55 -2.04
C TYR A 31 -6.13 -11.88 -1.94
N LYS A 32 -7.12 -12.11 -2.81
CA LYS A 32 -7.90 -13.37 -2.81
C LYS A 32 -7.06 -14.61 -3.00
N LEU A 33 -5.95 -14.50 -3.74
CA LEU A 33 -5.02 -15.63 -3.93
C LEU A 33 -4.10 -15.86 -2.74
N LEU A 34 -3.80 -14.82 -1.96
CA LEU A 34 -2.76 -14.85 -0.93
C LEU A 34 -3.31 -14.72 0.50
N SER A 35 -4.61 -14.48 0.69
CA SER A 35 -5.23 -14.17 1.99
C SER A 35 -4.85 -15.16 3.10
N ASP A 36 -4.82 -16.46 2.80
CA ASP A 36 -4.47 -17.51 3.77
C ASP A 36 -3.00 -17.49 4.21
N TYR A 37 -2.15 -16.81 3.44
CA TYR A 37 -0.71 -16.73 3.67
C TYR A 37 -0.25 -15.39 4.22
N ILE A 38 -1.16 -14.41 4.37
CA ILE A 38 -0.82 -13.08 4.88
C ILE A 38 -0.48 -13.17 6.37
N GLU A 39 0.69 -12.61 6.74
CA GLU A 39 1.08 -12.43 8.13
C GLU A 39 0.70 -11.05 8.64
N TYR A 40 0.97 -10.02 7.84
CA TYR A 40 0.58 -8.64 8.11
C TYR A 40 0.53 -7.81 6.82
N PHE A 41 0.04 -6.58 6.92
CA PHE A 41 -0.09 -5.68 5.79
C PHE A 41 0.91 -4.52 5.87
N HIS A 42 1.52 -4.19 4.72
CA HIS A 42 2.10 -2.89 4.46
C HIS A 42 1.06 -1.99 3.80
N ILE A 43 0.84 -0.82 4.39
CA ILE A 43 -0.09 0.16 3.84
C ILE A 43 0.67 1.16 2.99
N LYS A 44 0.49 1.02 1.70
CA LYS A 44 0.96 1.90 0.64
C LYS A 44 -0.18 2.05 -0.36
N ASP A 45 -0.38 3.25 -0.88
CA ASP A 45 -1.36 3.50 -1.94
C ASP A 45 -0.70 4.18 -3.12
N ALA A 46 -1.19 3.87 -4.31
CA ALA A 46 -0.64 4.38 -5.55
C ALA A 46 -1.71 4.40 -6.65
N PHE A 47 -1.43 5.16 -7.71
CA PHE A 47 -2.13 5.03 -8.97
C PHE A 47 -1.39 4.07 -9.91
N TYR A 48 -2.12 3.42 -10.80
CA TYR A 48 -1.52 2.60 -11.87
C TYR A 48 -0.57 3.40 -12.78
N ALA A 49 -0.72 4.71 -12.80
CA ALA A 49 0.20 5.62 -13.50
C ALA A 49 1.58 5.76 -12.83
N GLY A 50 1.75 5.22 -11.60
CA GLY A 50 3.03 5.12 -10.91
C GLY A 50 3.23 6.13 -9.78
N GLU A 51 2.25 7.02 -9.51
CA GLU A 51 2.35 7.97 -8.41
C GLU A 51 1.92 7.32 -7.09
N ILE A 52 2.72 7.55 -6.04
CA ILE A 52 2.40 7.16 -4.68
C ILE A 52 1.61 8.28 -4.00
N VAL A 53 0.53 7.91 -3.32
CA VAL A 53 -0.41 8.83 -2.69
C VAL A 53 -0.74 8.36 -1.27
N PRO A 54 -1.33 9.22 -0.41
CA PRO A 54 -1.79 8.80 0.91
C PRO A 54 -2.83 7.69 0.83
N ALA A 55 -2.88 6.86 1.86
CA ALA A 55 -3.82 5.74 1.94
C ALA A 55 -5.27 6.17 1.68
N GLY A 56 -5.97 5.44 0.84
CA GLY A 56 -7.35 5.70 0.41
C GLY A 56 -7.49 6.79 -0.66
N LYS A 57 -6.38 7.27 -1.22
CA LYS A 57 -6.39 8.27 -2.29
C LYS A 57 -5.97 7.71 -3.66
N GLY A 58 -5.55 6.45 -3.69
CA GLY A 58 -5.13 5.74 -4.88
C GLY A 58 -6.07 4.58 -5.26
N GLU A 59 -5.49 3.60 -5.90
CA GLU A 59 -6.20 2.47 -6.52
C GLU A 59 -5.88 1.13 -5.82
N ALA A 60 -5.22 1.16 -4.63
CA ALA A 60 -4.81 -0.03 -3.90
C ALA A 60 -5.96 -0.76 -3.17
N LYS A 61 -7.18 -0.23 -3.18
CA LYS A 61 -8.37 -0.84 -2.57
C LYS A 61 -8.17 -1.21 -1.10
N ILE A 62 -7.44 -0.35 -0.36
CA ILE A 62 -6.99 -0.63 1.00
C ILE A 62 -8.18 -0.95 1.91
N LYS A 63 -9.19 -0.07 1.91
CA LYS A 63 -10.35 -0.23 2.79
C LYS A 63 -11.10 -1.52 2.49
N GLU A 64 -11.37 -1.80 1.22
CA GLU A 64 -12.10 -2.99 0.79
C GLU A 64 -11.36 -4.27 1.17
N ILE A 65 -10.04 -4.30 1.03
CA ILE A 65 -9.22 -5.47 1.40
C ILE A 65 -9.18 -5.66 2.90
N LEU A 66 -8.97 -4.58 3.68
CA LEU A 66 -8.94 -4.67 5.13
C LEU A 66 -10.30 -5.05 5.73
N ASP A 67 -11.40 -4.54 5.17
CA ASP A 67 -12.76 -4.90 5.59
C ASP A 67 -13.05 -6.37 5.27
N ASP A 68 -12.72 -6.85 4.09
CA ASP A 68 -12.86 -8.27 3.72
C ASP A 68 -12.01 -9.17 4.64
N TYR A 69 -10.78 -8.78 4.92
CA TYR A 69 -9.89 -9.54 5.80
C TYR A 69 -10.43 -9.63 7.23
N LYS A 70 -11.00 -8.56 7.78
CA LYS A 70 -11.65 -8.57 9.10
C LYS A 70 -12.79 -9.57 9.15
N VAL A 71 -13.57 -9.70 8.07
CA VAL A 71 -14.74 -10.58 8.01
C VAL A 71 -14.34 -12.02 7.70
N ASN A 72 -13.43 -12.23 6.76
CA ASN A 72 -13.15 -13.52 6.15
C ASN A 72 -11.74 -14.07 6.46
N GLY A 73 -10.79 -13.23 6.80
CA GLY A 73 -9.39 -13.62 7.01
C GLY A 73 -9.09 -14.30 8.35
N GLY A 74 -9.87 -14.05 9.36
CA GLY A 74 -9.94 -14.80 10.60
C GLY A 74 -8.74 -14.75 11.54
N LYS A 75 -7.68 -14.03 11.24
CA LYS A 75 -6.51 -13.89 12.09
C LYS A 75 -6.35 -12.47 12.61
N ASP A 76 -5.99 -12.36 13.88
CA ASP A 76 -5.43 -11.12 14.39
C ASP A 76 -4.14 -10.83 13.64
N THR A 77 -4.05 -9.65 13.07
CA THR A 77 -2.89 -9.17 12.33
C THR A 77 -2.62 -7.72 12.66
N PHE A 78 -1.46 -7.24 12.28
CA PHE A 78 -1.12 -5.83 12.39
C PHE A 78 -0.91 -5.22 11.00
N ILE A 79 -0.92 -3.91 10.96
CA ILE A 79 -0.62 -3.14 9.77
C ILE A 79 0.59 -2.25 10.04
N THR A 80 1.42 -2.05 9.05
CA THR A 80 2.51 -1.09 9.07
C THR A 80 2.30 -0.08 7.97
N LEU A 81 2.67 1.16 8.23
CA LEU A 81 2.54 2.25 7.26
C LEU A 81 3.87 2.44 6.53
N GLU A 82 3.85 2.31 5.21
CA GLU A 82 4.98 2.53 4.31
C GLU A 82 4.62 3.57 3.24
N PRO A 83 4.46 4.85 3.60
CA PRO A 83 3.77 5.81 2.75
C PRO A 83 4.57 6.22 1.50
N HIS A 84 5.91 6.24 1.53
CA HIS A 84 6.80 6.66 0.44
C HIS A 84 6.36 7.96 -0.27
N LEU A 85 5.69 8.85 0.45
CA LEU A 85 5.17 10.08 -0.11
C LEU A 85 6.29 11.04 -0.50
N GLN A 86 6.12 11.73 -1.62
CA GLN A 86 7.12 12.63 -2.14
C GLN A 86 7.20 13.91 -1.32
N THR A 87 8.41 14.24 -0.87
CA THR A 87 8.72 15.55 -0.30
C THR A 87 9.31 16.46 -1.38
N PHE A 88 9.05 17.75 -1.24
CA PHE A 88 9.55 18.77 -2.14
C PHE A 88 11.07 18.97 -1.91
N SER A 89 11.89 18.05 -2.40
CA SER A 89 13.33 18.32 -2.52
C SER A 89 13.62 18.74 -3.96
N GLY A 90 14.28 19.87 -4.15
CA GLY A 90 14.57 20.45 -5.47
C GLY A 90 15.34 19.57 -6.46
N LEU A 91 15.65 18.33 -6.09
CA LEU A 91 16.29 17.35 -6.96
C LEU A 91 15.34 16.77 -8.01
N ASN A 92 14.04 16.75 -7.76
CA ASN A 92 13.04 16.20 -8.70
C ASN A 92 12.83 17.08 -9.94
N VAL A 93 13.24 18.35 -9.88
CA VAL A 93 13.21 19.29 -11.02
C VAL A 93 14.25 18.89 -12.08
N LEU A 94 15.30 18.17 -11.70
CA LEU A 94 16.38 17.76 -12.61
C LEU A 94 16.08 16.52 -13.45
N VAL A 95 15.07 15.75 -13.10
CA VAL A 95 14.75 14.45 -13.76
C VAL A 95 13.64 14.58 -14.81
N GLY A 96 13.06 15.76 -15.00
CA GLY A 96 12.14 16.04 -16.10
C GLY A 96 10.79 15.30 -16.07
N LYS A 97 10.45 14.63 -14.97
CA LYS A 97 9.15 14.02 -14.73
C LYS A 97 8.39 14.84 -13.70
N SER A 98 7.68 15.87 -14.15
CA SER A 98 6.67 16.50 -13.31
C SER A 98 5.43 15.63 -13.32
N PHE A 99 5.27 14.76 -12.32
CA PHE A 99 3.97 14.17 -12.04
C PHE A 99 3.10 15.28 -11.41
N ASP A 100 1.91 15.46 -11.94
CA ASP A 100 0.93 16.41 -11.40
C ASP A 100 0.22 15.80 -10.19
N ASN A 101 1.03 15.42 -9.17
CA ASN A 101 0.55 14.82 -7.95
C ASN A 101 0.17 15.94 -6.97
N PRO A 102 -1.11 16.04 -6.54
CA PRO A 102 -1.55 17.04 -5.58
C PRO A 102 -0.97 16.83 -4.17
N TYR A 103 -0.44 15.64 -3.87
CA TYR A 103 0.11 15.28 -2.56
C TYR A 103 1.61 15.57 -2.51
N LYS A 104 1.94 16.86 -2.37
CA LYS A 104 3.32 17.34 -2.21
C LYS A 104 3.49 17.93 -0.81
N TYR A 105 4.55 17.53 -0.13
CA TYR A 105 4.80 17.91 1.25
C TYR A 105 6.09 18.73 1.36
N GLU A 106 6.11 19.68 2.29
CA GLU A 106 7.29 20.52 2.54
C GLU A 106 8.46 19.69 3.07
N ASP A 107 8.14 18.72 3.95
CA ASP A 107 9.13 17.85 4.56
C ASP A 107 8.55 16.45 4.85
N GLN A 108 9.43 15.54 5.28
CA GLN A 108 9.06 14.17 5.58
C GLN A 108 8.10 14.04 6.79
N LYS A 109 8.18 14.99 7.73
CA LYS A 109 7.30 14.99 8.90
C LYS A 109 5.87 15.31 8.49
N ALA A 110 5.67 16.34 7.67
CA ALA A 110 4.36 16.69 7.11
C ALA A 110 3.78 15.52 6.30
N ALA A 111 4.60 14.91 5.42
CA ALA A 111 4.21 13.74 4.64
C ALA A 111 3.77 12.57 5.52
N PHE A 112 4.56 12.23 6.54
CA PHE A 112 4.25 11.13 7.43
C PHE A 112 3.03 11.41 8.32
N THR A 113 2.86 12.65 8.78
CA THR A 113 1.69 13.05 9.57
C THR A 113 0.41 12.86 8.77
N ASP A 114 0.36 13.37 7.53
CA ASP A 114 -0.81 13.19 6.66
C ASP A 114 -1.07 11.71 6.33
N ALA A 115 0.00 10.94 6.09
CA ALA A 115 -0.13 9.51 5.86
C ALA A 115 -0.78 8.78 7.04
N VAL A 116 -0.41 9.13 8.28
CA VAL A 116 -1.01 8.55 9.49
C VAL A 116 -2.47 8.96 9.63
N GLU A 117 -2.80 10.24 9.39
CA GLU A 117 -4.17 10.74 9.46
C GLU A 117 -5.06 10.05 8.43
N LYS A 118 -4.62 9.96 7.17
CA LYS A 118 -5.37 9.30 6.11
C LYS A 118 -5.59 7.80 6.36
N LEU A 119 -4.59 7.13 6.95
CA LEU A 119 -4.77 5.74 7.36
C LEU A 119 -5.82 5.61 8.46
N LYS A 120 -5.79 6.48 9.47
CA LYS A 120 -6.79 6.46 10.56
C LYS A 120 -8.21 6.70 10.06
N ASP A 121 -8.38 7.53 9.03
CA ASP A 121 -9.68 7.79 8.41
C ASP A 121 -10.27 6.55 7.70
N LEU A 122 -9.44 5.56 7.38
CA LEU A 122 -9.85 4.31 6.71
C LEU A 122 -10.20 3.18 7.69
N LEU A 123 -9.67 3.21 8.92
CA LEU A 123 -9.81 2.15 9.93
C LEU A 123 -11.05 2.33 10.80
#